data_6a95e492830c40df663b1349fb1df3f0
#
_entry.id   6a95e492830c40df663b1349fb1df3f0
#
_cell.length_a   1.000
_cell.length_b   1.000
_cell.length_c   1.000
_cell.angle_alpha   90.00
_cell.angle_beta   90.00
_cell.angle_gamma   90.00
#
_symmetry.space_group_name_H-M   'P 1'
#
loop_
_entity.id
_entity.type
_entity.pdbx_description
1 polymer ?
#
loop_
_entity_poly.entity_id
_entity_poly.type
_entity_poly.pdbx_seq_one_letter_code
_entity_poly.pdbx_strand_id
1 'polypeptide(L)'
;VRYALVWSRHPADSWRKGRRWILINLEPADTRTLQFGPLWVLSALAGTYNRFQSYELAAFWDTLVAVALRTPRPAREILTSMTEDRSGLLLDFELDDRPVVSGLRQILEVLDRMEPETSNDFRLALLRIGAEIARHRGPYGRTITAEHEQLLLLLAELLGMDSESDISGVVV
;
A
#
# COMPACT_ATOMS: atom_id res chain seq x y z
N VAL A 1 -56.81 -0.46 -11.68
CA VAL A 1 -55.84 0.07 -10.71
C VAL A 1 -54.63 -0.88 -10.74
N ARG A 2 -53.52 -0.48 -11.41
CA ARG A 2 -52.26 -1.24 -11.52
C ARG A 2 -51.30 -0.70 -10.44
N TYR A 3 -50.97 -1.53 -9.45
CA TYR A 3 -49.88 -1.24 -8.52
C TYR A 3 -48.57 -1.61 -9.19
N ALA A 4 -47.74 -0.61 -9.47
CA ALA A 4 -46.38 -0.77 -9.90
C ALA A 4 -45.52 -1.13 -8.64
N LEU A 5 -45.01 -2.33 -8.60
CA LEU A 5 -44.00 -2.77 -7.62
C LEU A 5 -42.72 -2.00 -7.88
N VAL A 6 -42.42 -1.06 -6.99
CA VAL A 6 -41.12 -0.39 -6.93
C VAL A 6 -40.12 -1.39 -6.35
N TRP A 7 -39.28 -1.94 -7.20
CA TRP A 7 -38.13 -2.73 -6.78
C TRP A 7 -37.15 -1.83 -6.05
N SER A 8 -37.09 -1.95 -4.73
CA SER A 8 -36.05 -1.29 -3.93
C SER A 8 -34.70 -1.86 -4.33
N ARG A 9 -33.84 -0.99 -4.82
CA ARG A 9 -32.44 -1.31 -5.16
C ARG A 9 -31.73 -1.86 -3.92
N HIS A 10 -31.21 -3.06 -4.01
CA HIS A 10 -30.44 -3.71 -2.94
C HIS A 10 -29.23 -2.86 -2.55
N PRO A 11 -28.92 -2.69 -1.24
CA PRO A 11 -27.75 -1.95 -0.78
C PRO A 11 -26.42 -2.50 -1.27
N ALA A 12 -26.38 -3.76 -1.74
CA ALA A 12 -25.17 -4.40 -2.30
C ALA A 12 -24.63 -3.70 -3.57
N ASP A 13 -25.47 -2.98 -4.33
CA ASP A 13 -25.04 -2.30 -5.55
C ASP A 13 -24.32 -0.96 -5.27
N SER A 14 -24.56 -0.35 -4.11
CA SER A 14 -23.89 0.90 -3.72
C SER A 14 -22.41 0.66 -3.38
N TRP A 15 -22.08 -0.51 -2.82
CA TRP A 15 -20.73 -0.92 -2.44
C TRP A 15 -19.81 -1.16 -3.66
N ARG A 16 -20.38 -1.69 -4.74
CA ARG A 16 -19.65 -1.89 -6.00
C ARG A 16 -19.41 -0.58 -6.75
N LYS A 17 -20.32 0.36 -6.65
CA LYS A 17 -20.19 1.68 -7.30
C LYS A 17 -19.12 2.54 -6.63
N GLY A 18 -19.02 2.56 -5.30
CA GLY A 18 -17.99 3.32 -4.58
C GLY A 18 -16.57 2.87 -4.96
N ARG A 19 -16.29 1.57 -4.96
CA ARG A 19 -14.98 1.01 -5.36
C ARG A 19 -14.58 1.40 -6.78
N ARG A 20 -15.54 1.43 -7.69
CA ARG A 20 -15.30 1.77 -9.09
C ARG A 20 -15.00 3.25 -9.31
N TRP A 21 -15.47 4.16 -8.42
CA TRP A 21 -15.29 5.60 -8.62
C TRP A 21 -13.85 6.06 -8.35
N ILE A 22 -13.17 5.50 -7.38
CA ILE A 22 -11.80 5.91 -7.00
C ILE A 22 -10.78 5.37 -8.00
N LEU A 23 -10.92 4.11 -8.40
CA LEU A 23 -10.09 3.52 -9.44
C LEU A 23 -10.42 4.05 -10.85
N ILE A 24 -11.62 4.63 -11.06
CA ILE A 24 -12.02 5.24 -12.34
C ILE A 24 -11.38 6.63 -12.54
N ASN A 25 -11.04 7.34 -11.46
CA ASN A 25 -10.42 8.66 -11.55
C ASN A 25 -8.88 8.60 -11.61
N LEU A 26 -8.28 7.44 -11.40
CA LEU A 26 -6.85 7.20 -11.63
C LEU A 26 -6.68 6.53 -13.00
N GLU A 27 -5.70 6.98 -13.76
CA GLU A 27 -5.30 6.26 -14.95
C GLU A 27 -4.80 4.86 -14.60
N PRO A 28 -4.96 3.84 -15.46
CA PRO A 28 -4.49 2.48 -15.17
C PRO A 28 -3.00 2.43 -14.81
N ALA A 29 -2.17 3.28 -15.44
CA ALA A 29 -0.75 3.42 -15.14
C ALA A 29 -0.51 3.95 -13.73
N ASP A 30 -1.27 4.97 -13.29
CA ASP A 30 -1.19 5.52 -11.93
C ASP A 30 -1.62 4.50 -10.88
N THR A 31 -2.71 3.77 -11.16
CA THR A 31 -3.16 2.68 -10.28
C THR A 31 -2.07 1.63 -10.11
N ARG A 32 -1.42 1.20 -11.22
CA ARG A 32 -0.33 0.22 -11.17
C ARG A 32 0.87 0.76 -10.41
N THR A 33 1.21 2.03 -10.61
CA THR A 33 2.29 2.71 -9.86
C THR A 33 2.01 2.67 -8.35
N LEU A 34 0.80 2.97 -7.90
CA LEU A 34 0.43 2.89 -6.49
C LEU A 34 0.46 1.46 -5.95
N GLN A 35 0.01 0.48 -6.73
CA GLN A 35 0.09 -0.94 -6.38
C GLN A 35 1.53 -1.42 -6.18
N PHE A 36 2.51 -0.84 -6.86
CA PHE A 36 3.92 -1.14 -6.65
C PHE A 36 4.48 -0.56 -5.34
N GLY A 37 3.81 0.43 -4.73
CA GLY A 37 4.27 1.10 -3.51
C GLY A 37 4.68 0.15 -2.39
N PRO A 38 3.80 -0.75 -1.93
CA PRO A 38 4.15 -1.72 -0.90
C PRO A 38 5.29 -2.67 -1.29
N LEU A 39 5.42 -3.02 -2.58
CA LEU A 39 6.52 -3.87 -3.07
C LEU A 39 7.85 -3.12 -3.07
N TRP A 40 7.86 -1.81 -3.40
CA TRP A 40 9.05 -0.97 -3.26
C TRP A 40 9.48 -0.84 -1.81
N VAL A 41 8.53 -0.73 -0.87
CA VAL A 41 8.83 -0.72 0.58
C VAL A 41 9.44 -2.05 1.01
N LEU A 42 8.90 -3.18 0.55
CA LEU A 42 9.47 -4.50 0.80
C LEU A 42 10.89 -4.60 0.24
N SER A 43 11.13 -4.15 -1.00
CA SER A 43 12.46 -4.15 -1.62
C SER A 43 13.47 -3.32 -0.83
N ALA A 44 13.08 -2.14 -0.35
CA ALA A 44 13.92 -1.27 0.44
C ALA A 44 14.39 -1.94 1.75
N LEU A 45 13.47 -2.61 2.45
CA LEU A 45 13.75 -3.26 3.73
C LEU A 45 14.42 -4.63 3.56
N ALA A 46 14.16 -5.32 2.45
CA ALA A 46 14.78 -6.60 2.16
C ALA A 46 16.23 -6.47 1.67
N GLY A 47 16.63 -5.28 1.19
CA GLY A 47 17.93 -5.08 0.56
C GLY A 47 18.09 -5.89 -0.75
N THR A 48 16.98 -6.34 -1.31
CA THR A 48 16.96 -7.16 -2.53
C THR A 48 16.21 -6.44 -3.65
N TYR A 49 16.76 -6.51 -4.86
CA TYR A 49 16.09 -6.01 -6.05
C TYR A 49 15.07 -7.05 -6.54
N ASN A 50 13.78 -6.74 -6.43
CA ASN A 50 12.66 -7.41 -7.13
C ASN A 50 12.60 -8.95 -7.05
N ARG A 51 13.42 -9.59 -6.20
CA ARG A 51 13.45 -11.04 -6.01
C ARG A 51 13.26 -11.38 -4.54
N PHE A 52 12.04 -11.78 -4.21
CA PHE A 52 11.68 -12.13 -2.85
C PHE A 52 11.64 -13.64 -2.66
N GLN A 53 11.99 -14.10 -1.47
CA GLN A 53 11.80 -15.48 -1.08
C GLN A 53 10.30 -15.75 -0.83
N SER A 54 9.85 -16.99 -1.07
CA SER A 54 8.44 -17.35 -0.92
C SER A 54 7.87 -17.04 0.48
N TYR A 55 8.69 -17.21 1.54
CA TYR A 55 8.27 -16.91 2.90
C TYR A 55 8.16 -15.38 3.15
N GLU A 56 8.99 -14.56 2.49
CA GLU A 56 8.92 -13.10 2.57
C GLU A 56 7.64 -12.60 1.91
N LEU A 57 7.30 -13.16 0.75
CA LEU A 57 6.05 -12.83 0.05
C LEU A 57 4.82 -13.26 0.86
N ALA A 58 4.84 -14.43 1.49
CA ALA A 58 3.73 -14.85 2.34
C ALA A 58 3.50 -13.87 3.49
N ALA A 59 4.55 -13.53 4.25
CA ALA A 59 4.49 -12.55 5.33
C ALA A 59 4.09 -11.15 4.84
N PHE A 60 4.56 -10.74 3.67
CA PHE A 60 4.19 -9.49 3.03
C PHE A 60 2.69 -9.41 2.72
N TRP A 61 2.11 -10.45 2.10
CA TRP A 61 0.69 -10.46 1.77
C TRP A 61 -0.20 -10.45 3.02
N ASP A 62 0.18 -11.16 4.07
CA ASP A 62 -0.53 -11.13 5.35
C ASP A 62 -0.47 -9.73 5.99
N THR A 63 0.70 -9.10 5.96
CA THR A 63 0.90 -7.72 6.42
C THR A 63 0.06 -6.74 5.62
N LEU A 64 0.08 -6.84 4.29
CA LEU A 64 -0.70 -5.96 3.40
C LEU A 64 -2.19 -6.02 3.73
N VAL A 65 -2.74 -7.22 3.89
CA VAL A 65 -4.15 -7.41 4.25
C VAL A 65 -4.45 -6.80 5.62
N ALA A 66 -3.59 -7.05 6.62
CA ALA A 66 -3.79 -6.53 7.98
C ALA A 66 -3.75 -4.99 8.02
N VAL A 67 -2.83 -4.36 7.29
CA VAL A 67 -2.72 -2.90 7.20
C VAL A 67 -3.89 -2.32 6.40
N ALA A 68 -4.27 -2.94 5.27
CA ALA A 68 -5.40 -2.50 4.47
C ALA A 68 -6.70 -2.44 5.28
N LEU A 69 -6.95 -3.42 6.15
CA LEU A 69 -8.14 -3.43 7.02
C LEU A 69 -8.20 -2.24 7.99
N ARG A 70 -7.05 -1.70 8.40
CA ARG A 70 -6.93 -0.56 9.32
C ARG A 70 -6.83 0.79 8.60
N THR A 71 -6.65 0.77 7.29
CA THR A 71 -6.51 1.98 6.46
C THR A 71 -7.89 2.52 6.10
N PRO A 72 -8.14 3.85 6.18
CA PRO A 72 -9.38 4.46 5.72
C PRO A 72 -9.60 4.25 4.22
N ARG A 73 -10.86 4.39 3.79
CA ARG A 73 -11.18 4.53 2.36
C ARG A 73 -10.82 5.95 1.91
N PRO A 74 -10.34 6.15 0.71
CA PRO A 74 -10.19 5.21 -0.41
C PRO A 74 -8.85 4.47 -0.49
N ALA A 75 -7.82 4.89 0.27
CA ALA A 75 -6.50 4.25 0.25
C ALA A 75 -6.55 2.73 0.45
N ARG A 76 -7.48 2.24 1.31
CA ARG A 76 -7.74 0.79 1.49
C ARG A 76 -8.05 0.08 0.18
N GLU A 77 -8.83 0.70 -0.69
CA GLU A 77 -9.27 0.05 -1.94
C GLU A 77 -8.11 -0.17 -2.90
N ILE A 78 -7.15 0.75 -2.92
CA ILE A 78 -5.91 0.61 -3.69
C ILE A 78 -5.11 -0.59 -3.16
N LEU A 79 -4.89 -0.65 -1.85
CA LEU A 79 -4.16 -1.77 -1.21
C LEU A 79 -4.87 -3.11 -1.43
N THR A 80 -6.19 -3.14 -1.31
CA THR A 80 -6.98 -4.36 -1.49
C THR A 80 -6.94 -4.85 -2.93
N SER A 81 -6.90 -3.95 -3.93
CA SER A 81 -6.82 -4.32 -5.34
C SER A 81 -5.56 -5.11 -5.70
N MET A 82 -4.47 -4.93 -4.93
CA MET A 82 -3.25 -5.73 -5.10
C MET A 82 -3.46 -7.22 -4.84
N THR A 83 -4.45 -7.58 -4.02
CA THR A 83 -4.72 -8.98 -3.67
C THR A 83 -5.56 -9.70 -4.72
N GLU A 84 -6.13 -8.98 -5.69
CA GLU A 84 -7.00 -9.54 -6.73
C GLU A 84 -6.20 -10.24 -7.83
N ASP A 85 -5.00 -9.73 -8.15
CA ASP A 85 -4.08 -10.31 -9.14
C ASP A 85 -2.63 -10.27 -8.65
N ARG A 86 -2.34 -11.06 -7.62
CA ARG A 86 -1.00 -11.11 -6.99
C ARG A 86 0.09 -11.55 -7.97
N SER A 87 -0.22 -12.56 -8.80
CA SER A 87 0.76 -13.15 -9.72
C SER A 87 1.10 -12.19 -10.86
N GLY A 88 0.11 -11.55 -11.46
CA GLY A 88 0.33 -10.54 -12.50
C GLY A 88 1.06 -9.32 -11.96
N LEU A 89 0.70 -8.87 -10.76
CA LEU A 89 1.37 -7.74 -10.11
C LEU A 89 2.85 -8.03 -9.83
N LEU A 90 3.17 -9.22 -9.31
CA LEU A 90 4.56 -9.61 -9.04
C LEU A 90 5.36 -9.74 -10.34
N LEU A 91 4.78 -10.35 -11.37
CA LEU A 91 5.45 -10.48 -12.66
C LEU A 91 5.78 -9.11 -13.27
N ASP A 92 4.82 -8.18 -13.25
CA ASP A 92 5.05 -6.83 -13.74
C ASP A 92 6.10 -6.09 -12.90
N PHE A 93 6.12 -6.31 -11.57
CA PHE A 93 7.10 -5.73 -10.69
C PHE A 93 8.50 -6.31 -10.90
N GLU A 94 8.63 -7.62 -11.16
CA GLU A 94 9.92 -8.26 -11.47
C GLU A 94 10.52 -7.78 -12.81
N LEU A 95 9.67 -7.35 -13.74
CA LEU A 95 10.09 -6.76 -15.03
C LEU A 95 10.42 -5.27 -14.91
N ASP A 96 10.12 -4.65 -13.78
CA ASP A 96 10.43 -3.26 -13.52
C ASP A 96 11.90 -3.12 -13.08
N ASP A 97 12.72 -2.51 -13.91
CA ASP A 97 14.16 -2.32 -13.71
C ASP A 97 14.52 -1.03 -12.96
N ARG A 98 13.51 -0.25 -12.53
CA ARG A 98 13.73 1.02 -11.84
C ARG A 98 14.41 0.80 -10.48
N PRO A 99 15.35 1.69 -10.08
CA PRO A 99 15.84 1.72 -8.71
C PRO A 99 14.71 2.01 -7.70
N VAL A 100 14.79 1.42 -6.50
CA VAL A 100 13.79 1.59 -5.43
C VAL A 100 13.42 3.05 -5.19
N VAL A 101 14.40 3.94 -5.10
CA VAL A 101 14.18 5.38 -4.89
C VAL A 101 13.38 6.00 -6.05
N SER A 102 13.65 5.60 -7.28
CA SER A 102 12.91 6.09 -8.45
C SER A 102 11.47 5.58 -8.46
N GLY A 103 11.25 4.31 -8.11
CA GLY A 103 9.91 3.75 -7.94
C GLY A 103 9.10 4.49 -6.87
N LEU A 104 9.69 4.73 -5.70
CA LEU A 104 9.04 5.49 -4.62
C LEU A 104 8.75 6.94 -5.01
N ARG A 105 9.64 7.62 -5.74
CA ARG A 105 9.38 8.98 -6.24
C ARG A 105 8.18 9.05 -7.19
N GLN A 106 8.04 8.09 -8.09
CA GLN A 106 6.87 8.05 -8.98
C GLN A 106 5.56 7.86 -8.22
N ILE A 107 5.59 7.09 -7.12
CA ILE A 107 4.41 6.97 -6.25
C ILE A 107 4.05 8.34 -5.68
N LEU A 108 5.04 9.13 -5.22
CA LEU A 108 4.79 10.48 -4.72
C LEU A 108 4.18 11.39 -5.78
N GLU A 109 4.67 11.35 -7.02
CA GLU A 109 4.09 12.12 -8.12
C GLU A 109 2.62 11.79 -8.38
N VAL A 110 2.21 10.53 -8.17
CA VAL A 110 0.80 10.14 -8.25
C VAL A 110 0.04 10.64 -7.02
N LEU A 111 0.59 10.45 -5.81
CA LEU A 111 -0.04 10.85 -4.56
C LEU A 111 -0.24 12.36 -4.46
N ASP A 112 0.69 13.16 -5.00
CA ASP A 112 0.60 14.63 -5.00
C ASP A 112 -0.53 15.17 -5.91
N ARG A 113 -1.03 14.34 -6.84
CA ARG A 113 -2.19 14.66 -7.68
C ARG A 113 -3.51 14.17 -7.08
N MET A 114 -3.46 13.40 -6.00
CA MET A 114 -4.63 12.86 -5.33
C MET A 114 -5.16 13.83 -4.27
N GLU A 115 -6.36 13.54 -3.77
CA GLU A 115 -6.91 14.24 -2.61
C GLU A 115 -5.96 14.11 -1.40
N PRO A 116 -5.64 15.22 -0.70
CA PRO A 116 -4.62 15.23 0.36
C PRO A 116 -4.86 14.19 1.47
N GLU A 117 -6.11 13.99 1.89
CA GLU A 117 -6.48 13.02 2.90
C GLU A 117 -6.17 11.58 2.43
N THR A 118 -6.59 11.22 1.22
CA THR A 118 -6.31 9.92 0.62
C THR A 118 -4.81 9.68 0.43
N SER A 119 -4.10 10.70 -0.05
CA SER A 119 -2.65 10.69 -0.21
C SER A 119 -1.95 10.40 1.11
N ASN A 120 -2.32 11.12 2.17
CA ASN A 120 -1.75 10.95 3.51
C ASN A 120 -2.06 9.55 4.09
N ASP A 121 -3.30 9.08 3.96
CA ASP A 121 -3.69 7.74 4.41
C ASP A 121 -2.88 6.64 3.70
N PHE A 122 -2.60 6.81 2.41
CA PHE A 122 -1.80 5.85 1.65
C PHE A 122 -0.32 5.89 2.06
N ARG A 123 0.28 7.09 2.26
CA ARG A 123 1.64 7.26 2.77
C ARG A 123 1.81 6.59 4.14
N LEU A 124 0.86 6.84 5.04
CA LEU A 124 0.85 6.24 6.38
C LEU A 124 0.71 4.70 6.30
N ALA A 125 -0.09 4.19 5.36
CA ALA A 125 -0.20 2.75 5.15
C ALA A 125 1.12 2.14 4.66
N LEU A 126 1.86 2.81 3.76
CA LEU A 126 3.19 2.36 3.33
C LEU A 126 4.19 2.28 4.49
N LEU A 127 4.20 3.28 5.39
CA LEU A 127 5.04 3.25 6.59
C LEU A 127 4.65 2.11 7.54
N ARG A 128 3.36 1.88 7.75
CA ARG A 128 2.87 0.76 8.59
C ARG A 128 3.27 -0.59 8.01
N ILE A 129 3.16 -0.76 6.69
CA ILE A 129 3.63 -1.98 6.00
C ILE A 129 5.13 -2.14 6.24
N GLY A 130 5.92 -1.08 6.07
CA GLY A 130 7.35 -1.09 6.32
C GLY A 130 7.70 -1.50 7.76
N ALA A 131 7.03 -0.91 8.74
CA ALA A 131 7.25 -1.21 10.16
C ALA A 131 6.92 -2.67 10.50
N GLU A 132 5.82 -3.21 9.98
CA GLU A 132 5.45 -4.61 10.20
C GLU A 132 6.46 -5.57 9.53
N ILE A 133 6.91 -5.27 8.31
CA ILE A 133 7.96 -6.04 7.63
C ILE A 133 9.27 -6.00 8.45
N ALA A 134 9.68 -4.83 8.94
CA ALA A 134 10.87 -4.66 9.76
C ALA A 134 10.79 -5.48 11.07
N ARG A 135 9.62 -5.51 11.73
CA ARG A 135 9.38 -6.34 12.91
C ARG A 135 9.52 -7.83 12.62
N HIS A 136 8.98 -8.32 11.51
CA HIS A 136 9.09 -9.73 11.13
C HIS A 136 10.51 -10.16 10.82
N ARG A 137 11.36 -9.24 10.39
CA ARG A 137 12.79 -9.49 10.09
C ARG A 137 13.71 -9.35 11.30
N GLY A 138 13.23 -8.71 12.34
CA GLY A 138 13.99 -8.52 13.58
C GLY A 138 14.16 -9.82 14.39
N PRO A 139 15.10 -9.83 15.35
CA PRO A 139 15.30 -10.95 16.24
C PRO A 139 13.98 -11.28 16.95
N TYR A 140 13.61 -12.55 16.93
CA TYR A 140 12.37 -13.07 17.52
C TYR A 140 11.06 -12.55 16.88
N GLY A 141 11.11 -11.88 15.69
CA GLY A 141 9.92 -11.40 14.98
C GLY A 141 9.11 -10.32 15.71
N ARG A 142 9.71 -9.58 16.65
CA ARG A 142 9.01 -8.60 17.50
C ARG A 142 9.69 -7.25 17.65
N THR A 143 10.97 -7.15 17.29
CA THR A 143 11.77 -5.92 17.48
C THR A 143 12.29 -5.41 16.15
N ILE A 144 12.16 -4.11 15.94
CA ILE A 144 12.80 -3.44 14.82
C ILE A 144 14.28 -3.24 15.19
N THR A 145 15.19 -3.58 14.29
CA THR A 145 16.61 -3.32 14.48
C THR A 145 16.92 -1.86 14.21
N ALA A 146 18.02 -1.33 14.78
CA ALA A 146 18.43 0.06 14.55
C ALA A 146 18.62 0.38 13.04
N GLU A 147 19.09 -0.61 12.26
CA GLU A 147 19.23 -0.47 10.81
C GLU A 147 17.86 -0.29 10.13
N HIS A 148 16.88 -1.13 10.46
CA HIS A 148 15.53 -1.01 9.93
C HIS A 148 14.83 0.26 10.41
N GLU A 149 15.10 0.72 11.63
CA GLU A 149 14.59 2.00 12.13
C GLU A 149 15.10 3.17 11.28
N GLN A 150 16.40 3.19 10.96
CA GLN A 150 16.95 4.19 10.06
C GLN A 150 16.34 4.14 8.66
N LEU A 151 16.12 2.95 8.10
CA LEU A 151 15.45 2.79 6.81
C LEU A 151 14.01 3.29 6.85
N LEU A 152 13.28 3.07 7.93
CA LEU A 152 11.91 3.58 8.11
C LEU A 152 11.90 5.11 8.23
N LEU A 153 12.88 5.72 8.91
CA LEU A 153 13.04 7.17 8.97
C LEU A 153 13.28 7.76 7.59
N LEU A 154 14.20 7.18 6.82
CA LEU A 154 14.47 7.59 5.44
C LEU A 154 13.25 7.41 4.53
N LEU A 155 12.49 6.34 4.73
CA LEU A 155 11.25 6.11 4.00
C LEU A 155 10.20 7.18 4.34
N ALA A 156 10.05 7.54 5.61
CA ALA A 156 9.13 8.60 6.04
C ALA A 156 9.52 9.96 5.44
N GLU A 157 10.80 10.31 5.49
CA GLU A 157 11.34 11.53 4.87
C GLU A 157 11.06 11.52 3.35
N LEU A 158 11.35 10.42 2.68
CA LEU A 158 11.09 10.27 1.25
C LEU A 158 9.59 10.41 0.93
N LEU A 159 8.72 9.88 1.78
CA LEU A 159 7.26 10.00 1.64
C LEU A 159 6.73 11.40 2.02
N GLY A 160 7.60 12.34 2.44
CA GLY A 160 7.22 13.69 2.83
C GLY A 160 6.37 13.72 4.11
N MET A 161 6.61 12.77 5.01
CA MET A 161 5.96 12.71 6.32
C MET A 161 6.87 13.30 7.39
N ASP A 162 6.30 14.10 8.32
CA ASP A 162 7.07 14.67 9.42
C ASP A 162 7.45 13.56 10.41
N SER A 163 8.76 13.28 10.47
CA SER A 163 9.34 12.05 10.98
C SER A 163 9.09 11.74 12.47
N GLU A 164 8.79 12.70 13.32
CA GLU A 164 8.67 12.44 14.76
C GLU A 164 7.25 12.08 15.23
N SER A 165 6.21 12.70 14.70
CA SER A 165 4.83 12.43 15.14
C SER A 165 4.21 11.21 14.46
N ASP A 166 4.51 11.02 13.19
CA ASP A 166 3.90 9.95 12.38
C ASP A 166 4.57 8.59 12.63
N ILE A 167 5.89 8.61 12.91
CA ILE A 167 6.67 7.39 13.17
C ILE A 167 6.44 6.87 14.59
N SER A 168 6.34 7.73 15.60
CA SER A 168 6.12 7.28 16.98
C SER A 168 4.79 6.52 17.14
N GLY A 169 3.78 6.82 16.33
CA GLY A 169 2.53 6.06 16.28
C GLY A 169 2.59 4.75 15.48
N VAL A 170 3.66 4.51 14.71
CA VAL A 170 3.82 3.34 13.84
C VAL A 170 4.87 2.36 14.39
N VAL A 171 5.92 2.86 15.07
CA VAL A 171 7.06 2.07 15.55
C VAL A 171 6.85 1.58 16.99
N VAL A 172 5.95 2.19 17.77
CA VAL A 172 5.53 1.71 19.09
C VAL A 172 4.42 0.67 18.98
#